data_e2b202eea060cd2ca119da9e8bc39567
#
_entry.id   e2b202eea060cd2ca119da9e8bc39567
#
_cell.length_a   1.000
_cell.length_b   1.000
_cell.length_c   1.000
_cell.angle_alpha   90.00
_cell.angle_beta   90.00
_cell.angle_gamma   90.00
#
_symmetry.space_group_name_H-M   'P 1'
#
loop_
_entity.id
_entity.type
_entity.pdbx_description
1 polymer ?
#
loop_
_entity_poly.entity_id
_entity_poly.type
_entity_poly.pdbx_seq_one_letter_code
_entity_poly.pdbx_strand_id
1 'polypeptide(L)'
;MEVLAAYMSEQKTDVPYGTLDLLILKTLDTMGPMHGYRIARRIEQVAENLLRLNQGSIYPALIRLEAQGWIRTQWGISETKRKVKFYSLTRAGTKQLRVAVANWERATALVARFLEAES
;
A
#
# COMPACT_ATOMS: atom_id res chain seq x y z
N MET A 1 23.26 13.10 4.82
CA MET A 1 22.41 12.45 3.81
C MET A 1 22.86 11.02 3.51
N GLU A 2 24.14 10.81 3.28
CA GLU A 2 24.65 9.47 2.99
C GLU A 2 24.49 8.52 4.18
N VAL A 3 24.69 9.00 5.39
CA VAL A 3 24.53 8.19 6.60
C VAL A 3 23.08 7.73 6.75
N LEU A 4 22.14 8.63 6.49
CA LEU A 4 20.72 8.29 6.58
C LEU A 4 20.33 7.28 5.50
N ALA A 5 20.81 7.47 4.28
CA ALA A 5 20.52 6.56 3.18
C ALA A 5 21.07 5.16 3.47
N ALA A 6 22.29 5.07 4.01
CA ALA A 6 22.90 3.80 4.38
C ALA A 6 22.10 3.12 5.49
N TYR A 7 21.68 3.89 6.49
CA TYR A 7 20.86 3.37 7.58
C TYR A 7 19.55 2.81 7.05
N MET A 8 18.88 3.55 6.19
CA MET A 8 17.57 3.12 5.65
C MET A 8 17.70 1.90 4.75
N SER A 9 18.82 1.75 4.02
CA SER A 9 19.01 0.59 3.16
C SER A 9 19.30 -0.69 3.95
N GLU A 10 19.85 -0.57 5.16
CA GLU A 10 20.13 -1.71 6.02
C GLU A 10 18.94 -2.11 6.90
N GLN A 11 18.02 -1.19 7.13
CA GLN A 11 16.88 -1.39 8.00
C GLN A 11 15.60 -1.52 7.19
N LYS A 12 14.79 -2.52 7.52
CA LYS A 12 13.45 -2.57 6.96
C LYS A 12 12.61 -1.47 7.60
N THR A 13 11.95 -0.70 6.78
CA THR A 13 11.17 0.44 7.22
C THR A 13 9.71 0.03 7.40
N ASP A 14 9.12 0.41 8.52
CA ASP A 14 7.69 0.26 8.73
C ASP A 14 6.96 1.27 7.83
N VAL A 15 5.78 0.88 7.36
CA VAL A 15 5.00 1.74 6.48
C VAL A 15 4.47 2.93 7.29
N PRO A 16 4.72 4.18 6.84
CA PRO A 16 4.17 5.34 7.52
C PRO A 16 2.64 5.31 7.54
N TYR A 17 2.07 5.91 8.58
CA TYR A 17 0.63 5.96 8.72
C TYR A 17 -0.04 6.55 7.47
N GLY A 18 -1.07 5.90 6.99
CA GLY A 18 -1.82 6.34 5.81
C GLY A 18 -1.22 5.91 4.47
N THR A 19 0.05 5.52 4.45
CA THR A 19 0.72 5.12 3.22
C THR A 19 0.30 3.72 2.77
N LEU A 20 0.05 2.81 3.72
CA LEU A 20 -0.32 1.44 3.39
C LEU A 20 -1.61 1.39 2.57
N ASP A 21 -2.59 2.22 2.89
CA ASP A 21 -3.84 2.28 2.15
C ASP A 21 -3.58 2.61 0.67
N LEU A 22 -2.72 3.60 0.42
CA LEU A 22 -2.34 3.99 -0.93
C LEU A 22 -1.67 2.83 -1.67
N LEU A 23 -0.76 2.12 -1.00
CA LEU A 23 -0.05 0.99 -1.61
C LEU A 23 -1.01 -0.14 -1.96
N ILE A 24 -1.98 -0.43 -1.10
CA ILE A 24 -2.97 -1.47 -1.36
C ILE A 24 -3.85 -1.08 -2.55
N LEU A 25 -4.38 0.15 -2.55
CA LEU A 25 -5.25 0.61 -3.63
C LEU A 25 -4.51 0.60 -4.97
N LYS A 26 -3.26 1.05 -4.97
CA LYS A 26 -2.45 1.05 -6.20
C LYS A 26 -2.15 -0.36 -6.69
N THR A 27 -1.88 -1.27 -5.78
CA THR A 27 -1.62 -2.67 -6.13
C THR A 27 -2.84 -3.29 -6.80
N LEU A 28 -4.04 -3.07 -6.25
CA LEU A 28 -5.27 -3.60 -6.83
C LEU A 28 -5.60 -2.94 -8.16
N ASP A 29 -5.30 -1.66 -8.31
CA ASP A 29 -5.49 -0.95 -9.57
C ASP A 29 -4.60 -1.54 -10.68
N THR A 30 -3.36 -1.84 -10.36
CA THR A 30 -2.37 -2.32 -11.32
C THR A 30 -2.53 -3.80 -11.64
N MET A 31 -2.75 -4.63 -10.60
CA MET A 31 -2.70 -6.08 -10.73
C MET A 31 -4.08 -6.75 -10.83
N GLY A 32 -5.14 -6.02 -10.49
CA GLY A 32 -6.48 -6.59 -10.44
C GLY A 32 -6.75 -7.36 -9.15
N PRO A 33 -7.81 -8.17 -9.12
CA PRO A 33 -8.22 -8.87 -7.89
C PRO A 33 -7.12 -9.77 -7.34
N MET A 34 -6.91 -9.71 -6.02
CA MET A 34 -5.89 -10.49 -5.34
C MET A 34 -6.35 -10.83 -3.93
N HIS A 35 -5.89 -11.96 -3.37
CA HIS A 35 -6.10 -12.24 -1.96
C HIS A 35 -5.05 -11.53 -1.10
N GLY A 36 -5.33 -11.39 0.20
CA GLY A 36 -4.55 -10.54 1.10
C GLY A 36 -3.07 -10.88 1.17
N TYR A 37 -2.74 -12.17 1.26
CA TYR A 37 -1.35 -12.60 1.29
C TYR A 37 -0.59 -12.14 0.04
N ARG A 38 -1.23 -12.27 -1.12
CA ARG A 38 -0.58 -11.88 -2.39
C ARG A 38 -0.42 -10.37 -2.49
N ILE A 39 -1.38 -9.61 -1.98
CA ILE A 39 -1.25 -8.15 -1.93
C ILE A 39 -0.01 -7.77 -1.13
N ALA A 40 0.15 -8.34 0.06
CA ALA A 40 1.31 -8.07 0.91
C ALA A 40 2.61 -8.43 0.21
N ARG A 41 2.66 -9.62 -0.40
CA ARG A 41 3.86 -10.07 -1.11
C ARG A 41 4.20 -9.16 -2.29
N ARG A 42 3.19 -8.72 -3.03
CA ARG A 42 3.43 -7.82 -4.17
C ARG A 42 4.00 -6.48 -3.71
N ILE A 43 3.47 -5.92 -2.62
CA ILE A 43 3.98 -4.67 -2.08
C ILE A 43 5.43 -4.84 -1.65
N GLU A 44 5.74 -5.94 -0.96
CA GLU A 44 7.11 -6.22 -0.54
C GLU A 44 8.06 -6.37 -1.73
N GLN A 45 7.60 -7.02 -2.81
CA GLN A 45 8.41 -7.19 -4.01
C GLN A 45 8.71 -5.86 -4.67
N VAL A 46 7.70 -5.00 -4.82
CA VAL A 46 7.91 -3.68 -5.42
C VAL A 46 8.84 -2.84 -4.57
N ALA A 47 8.74 -2.96 -3.27
CA ALA A 47 9.60 -2.24 -2.33
C ALA A 47 10.98 -2.89 -2.17
N GLU A 48 11.26 -3.96 -2.91
CA GLU A 48 12.53 -4.68 -2.84
C GLU A 48 12.87 -5.12 -1.40
N ASN A 49 11.82 -5.55 -0.68
CA ASN A 49 11.93 -6.03 0.71
C ASN A 49 12.42 -4.97 1.70
N LEU A 50 12.31 -3.70 1.36
CA LEU A 50 12.63 -2.61 2.28
C LEU A 50 11.48 -2.32 3.25
N LEU A 51 10.26 -2.78 2.92
CA LEU A 51 9.10 -2.66 3.79
C LEU A 51 8.87 -3.94 4.56
N ARG A 52 8.37 -3.78 5.79
CA ARG A 52 7.97 -4.90 6.63
C ARG A 52 6.44 -4.93 6.69
N LEU A 53 5.86 -5.95 6.07
CA LEU A 53 4.41 -6.16 6.10
C LEU A 53 4.12 -7.55 6.65
N ASN A 54 3.14 -7.63 7.52
CA ASN A 54 2.66 -8.89 8.05
C ASN A 54 1.14 -8.86 8.14
N GLN A 55 0.54 -9.97 8.56
CA GLN A 55 -0.91 -10.06 8.67
C GLN A 55 -1.48 -9.07 9.67
N GLY A 56 -0.71 -8.72 10.69
CA GLY A 56 -1.11 -7.70 11.66
C GLY A 56 -1.22 -6.31 11.07
N SER A 57 -0.55 -6.05 9.95
CA SER A 57 -0.61 -4.76 9.26
C SER A 57 -1.62 -4.76 8.12
N ILE A 58 -1.61 -5.82 7.30
CA ILE A 58 -2.36 -5.83 6.05
C ILE A 58 -3.86 -6.04 6.27
N TYR A 59 -4.26 -6.98 7.15
CA TYR A 59 -5.68 -7.30 7.29
C TYR A 59 -6.50 -6.18 7.94
N PRO A 60 -6.02 -5.50 8.98
CA PRO A 60 -6.76 -4.33 9.49
C PRO A 60 -6.94 -3.25 8.43
N ALA A 61 -5.94 -3.05 7.57
CA ALA A 61 -6.05 -2.08 6.48
C ALA A 61 -7.11 -2.50 5.47
N LEU A 62 -7.14 -3.79 5.10
CA LEU A 62 -8.14 -4.31 4.17
C LEU A 62 -9.56 -4.16 4.74
N ILE A 63 -9.74 -4.46 6.02
CA ILE A 63 -11.04 -4.30 6.68
C ILE A 63 -11.48 -2.83 6.63
N ARG A 64 -10.57 -1.91 6.91
CA ARG A 64 -10.86 -0.48 6.88
C ARG A 64 -11.23 0.00 5.49
N LEU A 65 -10.50 -0.44 4.47
CA LEU A 65 -10.76 -0.05 3.08
C LEU A 65 -12.09 -0.62 2.58
N GLU A 66 -12.42 -1.84 2.98
CA GLU A 66 -13.71 -2.44 2.65
C GLU A 66 -14.86 -1.68 3.31
N ALA A 67 -14.69 -1.31 4.58
CA ALA A 67 -15.70 -0.54 5.30
C ALA A 67 -15.96 0.82 4.65
N GLN A 68 -14.95 1.40 4.02
CA GLN A 68 -15.10 2.65 3.29
C GLN A 68 -15.74 2.46 1.91
N GLY A 69 -15.92 1.23 1.47
CA GLY A 69 -16.47 0.96 0.15
C GLY A 69 -15.47 1.14 -0.99
N TRP A 70 -14.18 1.23 -0.70
CA TRP A 70 -13.14 1.43 -1.70
C TRP A 70 -12.64 0.14 -2.30
N ILE A 71 -12.80 -0.97 -1.59
CA ILE A 71 -12.54 -2.31 -2.09
C ILE A 71 -13.72 -3.19 -1.73
N ARG A 72 -13.88 -4.27 -2.48
CA ARG A 72 -14.89 -5.28 -2.21
C ARG A 72 -14.25 -6.65 -2.19
N THR A 73 -14.93 -7.60 -1.59
CA THR A 73 -14.41 -8.96 -1.45
C THR A 73 -15.30 -9.95 -2.17
N GLN A 74 -14.68 -11.02 -2.60
CA GLN A 74 -15.38 -12.17 -3.18
C GLN A 74 -14.58 -13.41 -2.82
N TRP A 75 -15.28 -14.45 -2.37
CA TRP A 75 -14.63 -15.71 -2.09
C TRP A 75 -14.25 -16.41 -3.40
N GLY A 76 -13.09 -17.04 -3.40
CA GLY A 76 -12.60 -17.78 -4.55
C GLY A 76 -11.57 -18.81 -4.12
N ILE A 77 -10.96 -19.46 -5.10
CA ILE A 77 -9.98 -20.52 -4.88
C ILE A 77 -8.62 -20.01 -5.34
N SER A 78 -7.63 -20.08 -4.45
CA SER A 78 -6.27 -19.65 -4.76
C SER A 78 -5.54 -20.70 -5.62
N GLU A 79 -4.35 -20.35 -6.08
CA GLU A 79 -3.50 -21.25 -6.87
C GLU A 79 -3.16 -22.53 -6.10
N THR A 80 -3.09 -22.44 -4.77
CA THR A 80 -2.84 -23.60 -3.91
C THR A 80 -4.14 -24.31 -3.52
N LYS A 81 -5.24 -24.00 -4.20
CA LYS A 81 -6.56 -24.63 -4.02
C LYS A 81 -7.14 -24.42 -2.62
N ARG A 82 -6.85 -23.25 -2.04
CA ARG A 82 -7.45 -22.87 -0.76
C ARG A 82 -8.55 -21.85 -1.00
N LYS A 83 -9.58 -21.92 -0.16
CA LYS A 83 -10.65 -20.93 -0.19
C LYS A 83 -10.14 -19.65 0.44
N VAL A 84 -10.11 -18.56 -0.33
CA VAL A 84 -9.60 -17.28 0.12
C VAL A 84 -10.52 -16.16 -0.34
N LYS A 85 -10.42 -15.01 0.35
CA LYS A 85 -11.10 -13.80 -0.08
C LYS A 85 -10.23 -13.08 -1.11
N PHE A 86 -10.80 -12.79 -2.27
CA PHE A 86 -10.18 -11.90 -3.24
C PHE A 86 -10.70 -10.49 -3.02
N TYR A 87 -9.79 -9.55 -3.07
CA TYR A 87 -10.10 -8.13 -2.94
C TYR A 87 -9.96 -7.46 -4.28
N SER A 88 -10.88 -6.58 -4.61
CA SER A 88 -10.82 -5.82 -5.86
C SER A 88 -11.22 -4.38 -5.62
N LEU A 89 -10.71 -3.50 -6.46
CA LEU A 89 -10.98 -2.08 -6.37
C LEU A 89 -12.40 -1.80 -6.85
N THR A 90 -13.13 -0.96 -6.12
CA THR A 90 -14.43 -0.46 -6.56
C THR A 90 -14.25 0.81 -7.37
N ARG A 91 -15.34 1.29 -7.99
CA ARG A 91 -15.31 2.59 -8.67
C ARG A 91 -14.93 3.70 -7.67
N ALA A 92 -15.52 3.66 -6.47
CA ALA A 92 -15.19 4.62 -5.42
C ALA A 92 -13.72 4.51 -5.01
N GLY A 93 -13.18 3.29 -4.97
CA GLY A 93 -11.78 3.06 -4.66
C GLY A 93 -10.85 3.62 -5.72
N THR A 94 -11.21 3.49 -7.00
CA THR A 94 -10.42 4.08 -8.09
C THR A 94 -10.37 5.60 -7.93
N LYS A 95 -11.50 6.20 -7.61
CA LYS A 95 -11.56 7.64 -7.38
C LYS A 95 -10.73 8.05 -6.17
N GLN A 96 -10.83 7.28 -5.08
CA GLN A 96 -10.06 7.54 -3.87
C GLN A 96 -8.54 7.39 -4.13
N LEU A 97 -8.15 6.45 -4.96
CA LEU A 97 -6.75 6.30 -5.33
C LEU A 97 -6.21 7.57 -5.96
N ARG A 98 -6.95 8.16 -6.88
CA ARG A 98 -6.54 9.43 -7.52
C ARG A 98 -6.37 10.54 -6.51
N VAL A 99 -7.30 10.64 -5.56
CA VAL A 99 -7.23 11.64 -4.49
C VAL A 99 -5.99 11.40 -3.62
N ALA A 100 -5.76 10.14 -3.25
CA ALA A 100 -4.63 9.78 -2.40
C ALA A 100 -3.30 10.07 -3.08
N VAL A 101 -3.18 9.77 -4.38
CA VAL A 101 -1.96 10.05 -5.15
C VAL A 101 -1.72 11.56 -5.21
N ALA A 102 -2.75 12.35 -5.51
CA ALA A 102 -2.62 13.80 -5.58
C ALA A 102 -2.21 14.39 -4.22
N ASN A 103 -2.78 13.89 -3.14
CA ASN A 103 -2.42 14.34 -1.79
C ASN A 103 -0.97 14.00 -1.47
N TRP A 104 -0.54 12.80 -1.84
CA TRP A 104 0.84 12.37 -1.62
C TRP A 104 1.82 13.25 -2.38
N GLU A 105 1.52 13.52 -3.65
CA GLU A 105 2.40 14.36 -4.48
C GLU A 105 2.51 15.78 -3.91
N ARG A 106 1.40 16.34 -3.45
CA ARG A 106 1.42 17.67 -2.82
C ARG A 106 2.21 17.67 -1.52
N ALA A 107 2.01 16.64 -0.69
CA ALA A 107 2.71 16.54 0.58
C ALA A 107 4.22 16.41 0.39
N THR A 108 4.65 15.55 -0.54
CA THR A 108 6.07 15.36 -0.80
C THR A 108 6.70 16.59 -1.42
N ALA A 109 5.99 17.29 -2.29
CA ALA A 109 6.48 18.53 -2.87
C ALA A 109 6.65 19.61 -1.79
N LEU A 110 5.70 19.71 -0.87
CA LEU A 110 5.77 20.65 0.23
C LEU A 110 6.96 20.35 1.15
N VAL A 111 7.13 19.09 1.53
CA VAL A 111 8.25 18.68 2.39
C VAL A 111 9.58 18.97 1.69
N ALA A 112 9.70 18.59 0.41
CA ALA A 112 10.93 18.83 -0.35
C ALA A 112 11.28 20.32 -0.39
N ARG A 113 10.27 21.15 -0.62
CA ARG A 113 10.44 22.60 -0.67
C ARG A 113 10.91 23.16 0.68
N PHE A 114 10.32 22.65 1.75
CA PHE A 114 10.67 23.08 3.10
C PHE A 114 12.09 22.68 3.45
N LEU A 115 12.48 21.45 3.12
CA LEU A 115 13.84 20.97 3.40
C LEU A 115 14.87 21.78 2.61
N GLU A 116 14.56 22.15 1.37
CA GLU A 116 15.43 22.95 0.54
C GLU A 116 15.60 24.36 1.12
N ALA A 117 14.50 24.98 1.56
CA ALA A 117 14.52 26.34 2.11
C ALA A 117 15.30 26.42 3.42
N GLU A 118 15.27 25.35 4.23
CA GLU A 118 15.90 25.33 5.56
C GLU A 118 17.29 24.70 5.56
N SER A 119 17.79 24.32 4.40
CA SER A 119 19.17 23.78 4.32
C SER A 119 20.25 24.89 4.24
#